data_6adaa700a36b69c666a8dc8affa3d2f3
#
_entry.id   6adaa700a36b69c666a8dc8affa3d2f3
#
_cell.length_a   1.000
_cell.length_b   1.000
_cell.length_c   1.000
_cell.angle_alpha   90.00
_cell.angle_beta   90.00
_cell.angle_gamma   90.00
#
_symmetry.space_group_name_H-M   'P 1'
#
loop_
_entity.id
_entity.type
_entity.pdbx_description
1 polymer ?
#
loop_
_entity_poly.entity_id
_entity_poly.type
_entity_poly.pdbx_seq_one_letter_code
_entity_poly.pdbx_strand_id
1 'polypeptide(L)'
;METEKEAGVEARDRDQTENRDKKENKEKEKNWGKPFPRTETIGSVILDYSGYPGEDFYCDGAVEDELLQIVQSHPEGGYREVIEERGSWPVLYHLSPLRENIIDWVPMRNTDKVLEVGSGCGAITGVLARKAGSVTCVDLSRKRSMINAHRHSTCENVTIHVGNFKDIEPGLPGDFDYICLIGVFEYGQGYIGGETPYEDFLKILLPHLARGGRILIAIENKYGMKYFAGCREDHQGEYFSGIENYMARDKDEDVCGARTFGRRGLEGIFQRCGVAEAHFYYPYPDYKFMTTLYSDTYLPGKGELFNNLRNFDSD
;
A
#
# COMPACT_ATOMS: atom_id res chain seq x y z
N MET A 1 -52.18 25.67 -0.45
CA MET A 1 -51.24 26.63 0.20
C MET A 1 -50.01 25.99 0.86
N GLU A 2 -50.05 24.70 1.24
CA GLU A 2 -48.87 23.99 1.77
C GLU A 2 -47.96 23.43 0.68
N THR A 3 -48.50 23.01 -0.45
CA THR A 3 -47.74 22.41 -1.60
C THR A 3 -46.86 23.42 -2.34
N GLU A 4 -47.18 24.71 -2.33
CA GLU A 4 -46.35 25.76 -2.98
C GLU A 4 -45.14 26.19 -2.14
N LYS A 5 -45.18 25.95 -0.81
CA LYS A 5 -44.06 26.28 0.07
C LYS A 5 -42.95 25.21 0.03
N GLU A 6 -43.32 23.93 -0.11
CA GLU A 6 -42.34 22.84 -0.22
C GLU A 6 -41.57 22.86 -1.56
N ALA A 7 -42.25 23.17 -2.67
CA ALA A 7 -41.59 23.31 -3.96
C ALA A 7 -40.57 24.48 -4.00
N GLY A 8 -40.84 25.55 -3.24
CA GLY A 8 -39.95 26.70 -3.17
C GLY A 8 -38.68 26.47 -2.33
N VAL A 9 -38.71 25.55 -1.37
CA VAL A 9 -37.53 25.18 -0.55
C VAL A 9 -36.61 24.24 -1.30
N GLU A 10 -37.16 23.22 -1.97
CA GLU A 10 -36.36 22.30 -2.81
C GLU A 10 -35.67 23.00 -3.99
N ALA A 11 -36.28 24.01 -4.59
CA ALA A 11 -35.68 24.78 -5.68
C ALA A 11 -34.53 25.67 -5.20
N ARG A 12 -34.60 26.21 -3.98
CA ARG A 12 -33.51 27.00 -3.39
C ARG A 12 -32.32 26.18 -2.94
N ASP A 13 -32.55 24.96 -2.46
CA ASP A 13 -31.47 24.06 -2.07
C ASP A 13 -30.71 23.51 -3.30
N ARG A 14 -31.41 23.23 -4.41
CA ARG A 14 -30.76 22.85 -5.68
C ARG A 14 -29.89 23.96 -6.28
N ASP A 15 -30.36 25.21 -6.21
CA ASP A 15 -29.63 26.36 -6.74
C ASP A 15 -28.38 26.69 -5.89
N GLN A 16 -28.42 26.45 -4.59
CA GLN A 16 -27.26 26.58 -3.70
C GLN A 16 -26.23 25.48 -3.89
N THR A 17 -26.66 24.25 -4.14
CA THR A 17 -25.77 23.12 -4.42
C THR A 17 -25.07 23.29 -5.78
N GLU A 18 -25.84 23.65 -6.85
CA GLU A 18 -25.24 23.93 -8.16
C GLU A 18 -24.28 25.13 -8.15
N ASN A 19 -24.54 26.15 -7.36
CA ASN A 19 -23.65 27.30 -7.23
C ASN A 19 -22.38 26.97 -6.43
N ARG A 20 -22.47 26.06 -5.45
CA ARG A 20 -21.34 25.56 -4.70
C ARG A 20 -20.43 24.69 -5.57
N ASP A 21 -21.00 23.77 -6.32
CA ASP A 21 -20.28 22.90 -7.28
C ASP A 21 -19.62 23.70 -8.40
N LYS A 22 -20.29 24.75 -8.91
CA LYS A 22 -19.72 25.68 -9.91
C LYS A 22 -18.59 26.54 -9.35
N LYS A 23 -18.63 26.85 -8.05
CA LYS A 23 -17.59 27.63 -7.37
C LYS A 23 -16.37 26.77 -7.06
N GLU A 24 -16.58 25.52 -6.59
CA GLU A 24 -15.52 24.54 -6.39
C GLU A 24 -14.86 24.13 -7.72
N ASN A 25 -15.61 23.94 -8.80
CA ASN A 25 -15.05 23.68 -10.12
C ASN A 25 -14.26 24.88 -10.66
N LYS A 26 -14.72 26.12 -10.46
CA LYS A 26 -13.96 27.33 -10.86
C LYS A 26 -12.70 27.56 -10.00
N GLU A 27 -12.69 27.15 -8.75
CA GLU A 27 -11.46 27.17 -7.91
C GLU A 27 -10.50 26.03 -8.32
N LYS A 28 -11.00 24.87 -8.69
CA LYS A 28 -10.20 23.79 -9.31
C LYS A 28 -9.59 24.27 -10.63
N GLU A 29 -10.37 24.86 -11.54
CA GLU A 29 -9.86 25.39 -12.82
C GLU A 29 -8.83 26.53 -12.66
N LYS A 30 -8.90 27.35 -11.62
CA LYS A 30 -7.91 28.39 -11.36
C LYS A 30 -6.55 27.88 -10.89
N ASN A 31 -6.48 26.66 -10.38
CA ASN A 31 -5.23 26.04 -9.95
C ASN A 31 -4.48 25.29 -11.05
N TRP A 32 -5.10 25.04 -12.21
CA TRP A 32 -4.51 24.33 -13.35
C TRP A 32 -3.43 25.11 -14.12
N GLY A 33 -3.10 26.32 -13.73
CA GLY A 33 -2.14 27.19 -14.42
C GLY A 33 -0.81 27.41 -13.71
N LYS A 34 -0.63 26.92 -12.48
CA LYS A 34 0.67 27.02 -11.80
C LYS A 34 1.42 25.71 -11.97
N PRO A 35 2.69 25.75 -12.40
CA PRO A 35 3.51 24.54 -12.44
C PRO A 35 3.52 23.92 -11.04
N PHE A 36 3.26 22.61 -10.97
CA PHE A 36 3.32 21.85 -9.73
C PHE A 36 4.70 22.05 -9.08
N PRO A 37 4.82 22.30 -7.77
CA PRO A 37 6.15 22.43 -7.16
C PRO A 37 6.89 21.10 -7.38
N ARG A 38 8.17 21.20 -7.76
CA ARG A 38 9.00 20.01 -7.95
C ARG A 38 9.16 19.21 -6.66
N THR A 39 9.23 19.92 -5.54
CA THR A 39 9.35 19.34 -4.21
C THR A 39 8.46 20.08 -3.22
N GLU A 40 7.97 19.37 -2.21
CA GLU A 40 7.23 19.90 -1.06
C GLU A 40 7.81 19.29 0.21
N THR A 41 7.75 20.01 1.33
CA THR A 41 8.22 19.50 2.61
C THR A 41 7.08 19.54 3.62
N ILE A 42 6.78 18.42 4.27
CA ILE A 42 5.79 18.29 5.33
C ILE A 42 6.54 17.87 6.61
N GLY A 43 6.69 18.80 7.56
CA GLY A 43 7.59 18.61 8.68
C GLY A 43 9.03 18.40 8.19
N SER A 44 9.63 17.26 8.49
CA SER A 44 10.97 16.86 8.02
C SER A 44 10.94 15.99 6.76
N VAL A 45 9.77 15.50 6.34
CA VAL A 45 9.63 14.61 5.18
C VAL A 45 9.63 15.41 3.88
N ILE A 46 10.43 14.97 2.91
CA ILE A 46 10.49 15.56 1.58
C ILE A 46 9.62 14.75 0.62
N LEU A 47 8.71 15.43 -0.08
CA LEU A 47 7.98 14.87 -1.22
C LEU A 47 8.60 15.40 -2.52
N ASP A 48 8.98 14.49 -3.41
CA ASP A 48 9.49 14.82 -4.75
C ASP A 48 8.45 14.43 -5.81
N TYR A 49 7.93 15.44 -6.50
CA TYR A 49 6.91 15.29 -7.53
C TYR A 49 7.50 15.24 -8.96
N SER A 50 8.79 15.04 -9.11
CA SER A 50 9.44 15.03 -10.44
C SER A 50 8.89 13.95 -11.37
N GLY A 51 8.38 12.84 -10.80
CA GLY A 51 7.72 11.73 -11.51
C GLY A 51 6.19 11.80 -11.50
N TYR A 52 5.59 12.85 -10.93
CA TYR A 52 4.14 12.94 -10.79
C TYR A 52 3.49 13.50 -12.06
N PRO A 53 2.55 12.77 -12.70
CA PRO A 53 1.93 13.19 -13.95
C PRO A 53 0.92 14.33 -13.81
N GLY A 54 0.57 14.73 -12.59
CA GLY A 54 -0.35 15.84 -12.32
C GLY A 54 -1.75 15.40 -11.87
N GLU A 55 -2.04 14.11 -11.92
CA GLU A 55 -3.31 13.52 -11.46
C GLU A 55 -3.07 12.16 -10.77
N ASP A 56 -3.93 11.81 -9.82
CA ASP A 56 -3.89 10.53 -9.13
C ASP A 56 -4.70 9.49 -9.93
N PHE A 57 -4.02 8.48 -10.48
CA PHE A 57 -4.67 7.36 -11.17
C PHE A 57 -5.24 6.32 -10.21
N TYR A 58 -4.84 6.36 -8.95
CA TYR A 58 -5.31 5.45 -7.91
C TYR A 58 -5.70 6.26 -6.68
N CYS A 59 -7.00 6.31 -6.38
CA CYS A 59 -7.55 7.05 -5.25
C CYS A 59 -8.84 6.36 -4.77
N ASP A 60 -8.92 6.09 -3.47
CA ASP A 60 -10.13 5.55 -2.82
C ASP A 60 -11.13 6.66 -2.42
N GLY A 61 -10.91 7.89 -2.91
CA GLY A 61 -11.85 9.00 -2.78
C GLY A 61 -11.99 9.51 -1.34
N ALA A 62 -13.22 9.45 -0.79
CA ALA A 62 -13.56 10.01 0.51
C ALA A 62 -12.82 9.35 1.69
N VAL A 63 -12.42 8.11 1.55
CA VAL A 63 -11.64 7.37 2.56
C VAL A 63 -10.28 8.02 2.79
N GLU A 64 -9.60 8.40 1.72
CA GLU A 64 -8.28 9.05 1.82
C GLU A 64 -8.40 10.48 2.35
N ASP A 65 -9.51 11.17 2.08
CA ASP A 65 -9.78 12.48 2.69
C ASP A 65 -9.96 12.36 4.20
N GLU A 66 -10.68 11.35 4.67
CA GLU A 66 -10.82 11.05 6.10
C GLU A 66 -9.46 10.71 6.73
N LEU A 67 -8.68 9.81 6.12
CA LEU A 67 -7.35 9.46 6.61
C LEU A 67 -6.42 10.68 6.70
N LEU A 68 -6.44 11.56 5.70
CA LEU A 68 -5.65 12.78 5.72
C LEU A 68 -6.04 13.69 6.89
N GLN A 69 -7.34 13.88 7.14
CA GLN A 69 -7.83 14.66 8.29
C GLN A 69 -7.38 14.04 9.62
N ILE A 70 -7.44 12.70 9.73
CA ILE A 70 -7.02 12.01 10.96
C ILE A 70 -5.54 12.25 11.23
N VAL A 71 -4.65 12.01 10.25
CA VAL A 71 -3.20 12.15 10.47
C VAL A 71 -2.76 13.61 10.66
N GLN A 72 -3.53 14.58 10.19
CA GLN A 72 -3.29 16.01 10.45
C GLN A 72 -3.74 16.45 11.84
N SER A 73 -4.74 15.80 12.42
CA SER A 73 -5.35 16.20 13.69
C SER A 73 -4.93 15.35 14.89
N HIS A 74 -4.39 14.16 14.66
CA HIS A 74 -3.99 13.22 15.71
C HIS A 74 -2.53 12.77 15.52
N PRO A 75 -1.72 12.74 16.59
CA PRO A 75 -0.41 12.10 16.55
C PRO A 75 -0.58 10.59 16.43
N GLU A 76 0.47 9.91 15.96
CA GLU A 76 0.45 8.45 15.74
C GLU A 76 0.04 7.65 17.00
N GLY A 77 0.44 8.10 18.19
CA GLY A 77 0.04 7.48 19.47
C GLY A 77 -1.46 7.56 19.78
N GLY A 78 -2.23 8.40 19.08
CA GLY A 78 -3.69 8.56 19.24
C GLY A 78 -4.53 7.74 18.23
N TYR A 79 -3.89 6.98 17.35
CA TYR A 79 -4.64 6.26 16.31
C TYR A 79 -5.48 5.11 16.86
N ARG A 80 -5.11 4.54 18.00
CA ARG A 80 -5.89 3.46 18.61
C ARG A 80 -7.32 3.91 18.93
N GLU A 81 -7.45 5.04 19.58
CA GLU A 81 -8.76 5.62 19.95
C GLU A 81 -9.57 5.96 18.71
N VAL A 82 -8.91 6.49 17.66
CA VAL A 82 -9.59 6.79 16.39
C VAL A 82 -10.07 5.53 15.70
N ILE A 83 -9.29 4.45 15.69
CA ILE A 83 -9.66 3.16 15.12
C ILE A 83 -10.89 2.59 15.84
N GLU A 84 -10.88 2.63 17.18
CA GLU A 84 -12.00 2.17 18.02
C GLU A 84 -13.27 3.01 17.80
N GLU A 85 -13.14 4.33 17.66
CA GLU A 85 -14.25 5.25 17.41
C GLU A 85 -14.87 5.06 16.03
N ARG A 86 -14.03 4.95 14.99
CA ARG A 86 -14.50 4.87 13.60
C ARG A 86 -15.04 3.50 13.24
N GLY A 87 -14.45 2.43 13.77
CA GLY A 87 -14.87 1.05 13.51
C GLY A 87 -14.88 0.68 12.02
N SER A 88 -14.09 1.38 11.19
CA SER A 88 -14.06 1.17 9.74
C SER A 88 -12.81 0.42 9.31
N TRP A 89 -12.98 -0.49 8.34
CA TRP A 89 -11.86 -1.27 7.80
C TRP A 89 -10.71 -0.41 7.25
N PRO A 90 -10.95 0.64 6.43
CA PRO A 90 -9.86 1.45 5.92
C PRO A 90 -9.04 2.14 7.00
N VAL A 91 -9.68 2.68 8.04
CA VAL A 91 -8.99 3.32 9.16
C VAL A 91 -8.15 2.30 9.92
N LEU A 92 -8.70 1.12 10.23
CA LEU A 92 -7.98 0.02 10.84
C LEU A 92 -6.79 -0.41 9.96
N TYR A 93 -7.03 -0.65 8.67
CA TYR A 93 -6.03 -1.15 7.74
C TYR A 93 -4.83 -0.21 7.59
N HIS A 94 -5.08 1.10 7.47
CA HIS A 94 -4.01 2.06 7.23
C HIS A 94 -3.32 2.54 8.52
N LEU A 95 -4.02 2.63 9.65
CA LEU A 95 -3.49 3.27 10.84
C LEU A 95 -3.12 2.30 11.98
N SER A 96 -3.49 1.02 11.87
CA SER A 96 -3.16 0.05 12.92
C SER A 96 -1.65 -0.15 13.06
N PRO A 97 -1.11 -0.09 14.29
CA PRO A 97 0.31 -0.39 14.54
C PRO A 97 0.65 -1.87 14.28
N LEU A 98 -0.33 -2.77 14.24
CA LEU A 98 -0.09 -4.19 13.91
C LEU A 98 0.43 -4.38 12.49
N ARG A 99 0.23 -3.39 11.61
CA ARG A 99 0.79 -3.38 10.25
C ARG A 99 2.30 -3.46 10.24
N GLU A 100 2.95 -2.90 11.25
CA GLU A 100 4.41 -2.86 11.37
C GLU A 100 5.02 -4.22 11.67
N ASN A 101 4.26 -5.15 12.26
CA ASN A 101 4.74 -6.46 12.68
C ASN A 101 5.40 -7.24 11.53
N ILE A 102 4.94 -7.04 10.28
CA ILE A 102 5.52 -7.74 9.11
C ILE A 102 6.98 -7.38 8.84
N ILE A 103 7.44 -6.24 9.32
CA ILE A 103 8.80 -5.73 9.13
C ILE A 103 9.59 -5.64 10.44
N ASP A 104 8.94 -5.48 11.59
CA ASP A 104 9.63 -5.16 12.84
C ASP A 104 10.63 -6.23 13.28
N TRP A 105 10.42 -7.48 12.95
CA TRP A 105 11.33 -8.60 13.23
C TRP A 105 12.59 -8.61 12.33
N VAL A 106 12.62 -7.88 11.20
CA VAL A 106 13.76 -7.85 10.28
C VAL A 106 14.94 -7.13 10.92
N PRO A 107 16.16 -7.71 10.94
CA PRO A 107 17.32 -7.14 11.64
C PRO A 107 17.99 -6.03 10.81
N MET A 108 17.32 -4.88 10.67
CA MET A 108 17.89 -3.69 10.03
C MET A 108 18.80 -2.94 10.99
N ARG A 109 19.78 -2.22 10.43
CA ARG A 109 20.72 -1.36 11.18
C ARG A 109 20.38 0.11 10.88
N ASN A 110 20.70 0.98 11.80
CA ASN A 110 20.53 2.43 11.63
C ASN A 110 21.45 3.08 10.57
N THR A 111 22.21 2.29 9.85
CA THR A 111 23.04 2.70 8.69
C THR A 111 22.46 2.19 7.37
N ASP A 112 21.50 1.27 7.43
CA ASP A 112 20.96 0.63 6.24
C ASP A 112 20.09 1.61 5.43
N LYS A 113 20.13 1.48 4.12
CA LYS A 113 19.31 2.23 3.18
C LYS A 113 18.16 1.36 2.71
N VAL A 114 16.95 1.88 2.82
CA VAL A 114 15.73 1.15 2.45
C VAL A 114 14.99 1.85 1.32
N LEU A 115 14.57 1.07 0.33
CA LEU A 115 13.61 1.47 -0.68
C LEU A 115 12.25 0.81 -0.35
N GLU A 116 11.22 1.62 -0.12
CA GLU A 116 9.84 1.17 0.05
C GLU A 116 9.05 1.49 -1.23
N VAL A 117 8.71 0.47 -2.01
CA VAL A 117 7.90 0.62 -3.23
C VAL A 117 6.44 0.41 -2.88
N GLY A 118 5.59 1.36 -3.25
CA GLY A 118 4.17 1.37 -2.91
C GLY A 118 3.92 1.66 -1.43
N SER A 119 4.52 2.75 -0.92
CA SER A 119 4.45 3.11 0.50
C SER A 119 3.04 3.47 0.99
N GLY A 120 2.12 3.80 0.08
CA GLY A 120 0.74 4.12 0.38
C GLY A 120 0.60 5.21 1.45
N CYS A 121 -0.31 4.97 2.40
CA CYS A 121 -0.54 5.87 3.54
C CYS A 121 0.48 5.71 4.68
N GLY A 122 1.62 5.08 4.43
CA GLY A 122 2.73 4.99 5.39
C GLY A 122 2.54 3.96 6.52
N ALA A 123 1.77 2.90 6.27
CA ALA A 123 1.54 1.87 7.30
C ALA A 123 2.82 1.15 7.74
N ILE A 124 3.85 1.11 6.88
CA ILE A 124 5.13 0.45 7.09
C ILE A 124 6.28 1.47 7.22
N THR A 125 6.15 2.63 6.60
CA THR A 125 7.20 3.67 6.55
C THR A 125 7.74 4.02 7.94
N GLY A 126 6.88 4.11 8.97
CA GLY A 126 7.28 4.47 10.34
C GLY A 126 8.25 3.48 10.96
N VAL A 127 8.00 2.18 10.85
CA VAL A 127 8.90 1.15 11.38
C VAL A 127 10.23 1.12 10.59
N LEU A 128 10.19 1.33 9.28
CA LEU A 128 11.41 1.45 8.47
C LEU A 128 12.24 2.66 8.89
N ALA A 129 11.61 3.82 9.07
CA ALA A 129 12.28 5.05 9.49
C ALA A 129 12.94 4.93 10.88
N ARG A 130 12.32 4.19 11.81
CA ARG A 130 12.91 3.92 13.14
C ARG A 130 14.09 2.95 13.10
N LYS A 131 14.15 2.05 12.12
CA LYS A 131 15.16 0.97 12.06
C LYS A 131 16.33 1.30 11.14
N ALA A 132 16.10 2.03 10.07
CA ALA A 132 17.09 2.28 9.01
C ALA A 132 17.72 3.68 9.10
N GLY A 133 18.84 3.86 8.43
CA GLY A 133 19.51 5.15 8.30
C GLY A 133 18.80 6.09 7.33
N SER A 134 18.22 5.55 6.27
CA SER A 134 17.41 6.32 5.32
C SER A 134 16.32 5.46 4.69
N VAL A 135 15.18 6.06 4.42
CA VAL A 135 14.03 5.42 3.75
C VAL A 135 13.66 6.27 2.53
N THR A 136 13.77 5.67 1.37
CA THR A 136 13.27 6.22 0.11
C THR A 136 11.96 5.53 -0.21
N CYS A 137 10.86 6.28 -0.21
CA CYS A 137 9.54 5.78 -0.56
C CYS A 137 9.22 6.12 -2.01
N VAL A 138 8.49 5.26 -2.70
CA VAL A 138 7.87 5.55 -4.00
C VAL A 138 6.39 5.18 -3.92
N ASP A 139 5.50 6.10 -4.30
CA ASP A 139 4.07 5.82 -4.41
C ASP A 139 3.43 6.57 -5.58
N LEU A 140 2.48 5.92 -6.23
CA LEU A 140 1.77 6.47 -7.38
C LEU A 140 0.85 7.63 -7.01
N SER A 141 0.22 7.57 -5.82
CA SER A 141 -0.78 8.53 -5.38
C SER A 141 -0.17 9.67 -4.57
N ARG A 142 -0.40 10.88 -5.03
CA ARG A 142 -0.05 12.09 -4.29
C ARG A 142 -0.79 12.15 -2.95
N LYS A 143 -2.08 11.85 -2.93
CA LYS A 143 -2.89 11.92 -1.71
C LYS A 143 -2.38 10.96 -0.65
N ARG A 144 -2.08 9.72 -1.00
CA ARG A 144 -1.50 8.73 -0.09
C ARG A 144 -0.12 9.13 0.39
N SER A 145 0.71 9.67 -0.50
CA SER A 145 2.03 10.21 -0.14
C SER A 145 1.93 11.38 0.85
N MET A 146 0.93 12.25 0.72
CA MET A 146 0.66 13.31 1.69
C MET A 146 0.24 12.76 3.05
N ILE A 147 -0.62 11.73 3.09
CA ILE A 147 -1.00 11.04 4.33
C ILE A 147 0.24 10.47 5.02
N ASN A 148 1.09 9.75 4.26
CA ASN A 148 2.35 9.22 4.74
C ASN A 148 3.26 10.31 5.32
N ALA A 149 3.46 11.41 4.59
CA ALA A 149 4.30 12.52 5.02
C ALA A 149 3.78 13.23 6.29
N HIS A 150 2.47 13.44 6.39
CA HIS A 150 1.88 14.01 7.62
C HIS A 150 2.03 13.07 8.81
N ARG A 151 1.80 11.78 8.62
CA ARG A 151 1.94 10.75 9.64
C ARG A 151 3.35 10.70 10.21
N HIS A 152 4.36 10.81 9.34
CA HIS A 152 5.77 10.69 9.71
C HIS A 152 6.52 12.03 9.64
N SER A 153 5.82 13.15 9.82
CA SER A 153 6.36 14.51 9.64
C SER A 153 7.57 14.85 10.51
N THR A 154 7.84 14.09 11.55
CA THR A 154 9.02 14.24 12.42
C THR A 154 10.22 13.37 12.01
N CYS A 155 10.07 12.50 10.99
CA CYS A 155 11.14 11.62 10.53
C CYS A 155 12.06 12.38 9.57
N GLU A 156 13.32 12.60 9.98
CA GLU A 156 14.32 13.34 9.19
C GLU A 156 14.97 12.50 8.08
N ASN A 157 14.74 11.20 8.09
CA ASN A 157 15.37 10.23 7.19
C ASN A 157 14.43 9.65 6.13
N VAL A 158 13.27 10.29 5.89
CA VAL A 158 12.27 9.85 4.91
C VAL A 158 12.18 10.80 3.73
N THR A 159 12.25 10.25 2.52
CA THR A 159 11.98 10.96 1.27
C THR A 159 10.95 10.15 0.47
N ILE A 160 9.93 10.82 -0.07
CA ILE A 160 8.84 10.18 -0.83
C ILE A 160 8.86 10.71 -2.26
N HIS A 161 9.12 9.85 -3.23
CA HIS A 161 8.97 10.15 -4.65
C HIS A 161 7.55 9.79 -5.10
N VAL A 162 6.83 10.77 -5.63
CA VAL A 162 5.45 10.61 -6.08
C VAL A 162 5.40 10.38 -7.57
N GLY A 163 4.83 9.26 -8.00
CA GLY A 163 4.68 8.86 -9.39
C GLY A 163 4.81 7.36 -9.61
N ASN A 164 4.73 6.95 -10.87
CA ASN A 164 4.90 5.54 -11.22
C ASN A 164 6.35 5.09 -10.94
N PHE A 165 6.51 3.97 -10.26
CA PHE A 165 7.83 3.41 -9.95
C PHE A 165 8.71 3.25 -11.19
N LYS A 166 8.14 2.77 -12.30
CA LYS A 166 8.87 2.57 -13.56
C LYS A 166 9.47 3.87 -14.13
N ASP A 167 8.84 5.02 -13.86
CA ASP A 167 9.31 6.32 -14.35
C ASP A 167 10.32 6.95 -13.39
N ILE A 168 10.24 6.62 -12.10
CA ILE A 168 11.11 7.13 -11.04
C ILE A 168 12.41 6.30 -10.94
N GLU A 169 12.29 5.00 -11.11
CA GLU A 169 13.35 4.01 -10.90
C GLU A 169 14.69 4.37 -11.56
N PRO A 170 14.75 4.84 -12.83
CA PRO A 170 16.03 5.14 -13.45
C PRO A 170 16.87 6.23 -12.76
N GLY A 171 16.23 7.03 -11.91
CA GLY A 171 16.86 8.07 -11.09
C GLY A 171 17.26 7.63 -9.69
N LEU A 172 16.88 6.42 -9.26
CA LEU A 172 17.17 5.93 -7.92
C LEU A 172 18.61 5.39 -7.81
N PRO A 173 19.22 5.45 -6.62
CA PRO A 173 20.54 4.86 -6.38
C PRO A 173 20.50 3.32 -6.45
N GLY A 174 21.66 2.69 -6.65
CA GLY A 174 21.85 1.24 -6.71
C GLY A 174 22.55 0.68 -5.47
N ASP A 175 22.19 1.14 -4.27
CA ASP A 175 22.90 0.78 -3.04
C ASP A 175 21.95 0.58 -1.83
N PHE A 176 20.72 0.11 -2.08
CA PHE A 176 19.78 -0.20 -1.02
C PHE A 176 20.11 -1.54 -0.34
N ASP A 177 20.20 -1.53 0.99
CA ASP A 177 20.36 -2.74 1.78
C ASP A 177 19.08 -3.57 1.82
N TYR A 178 17.93 -2.90 1.76
CA TYR A 178 16.61 -3.54 1.69
C TYR A 178 15.72 -2.84 0.67
N ILE A 179 14.97 -3.65 -0.10
CA ILE A 179 13.88 -3.19 -0.95
C ILE A 179 12.61 -3.88 -0.48
N CYS A 180 11.58 -3.12 -0.10
CA CYS A 180 10.33 -3.60 0.47
C CYS A 180 9.18 -3.44 -0.51
N LEU A 181 8.46 -4.55 -0.78
CA LEU A 181 7.22 -4.61 -1.56
C LEU A 181 6.16 -5.29 -0.69
N ILE A 182 5.45 -4.52 0.11
CA ILE A 182 4.48 -5.03 1.08
C ILE A 182 3.05 -4.75 0.58
N GLY A 183 2.41 -5.76 -0.02
CA GLY A 183 1.11 -5.61 -0.68
C GLY A 183 1.21 -4.85 -2.00
N VAL A 184 2.25 -5.15 -2.80
CA VAL A 184 2.56 -4.40 -4.04
C VAL A 184 2.90 -5.34 -5.19
N PHE A 185 3.64 -6.41 -4.94
CA PHE A 185 4.14 -7.30 -6.00
C PHE A 185 3.01 -7.95 -6.80
N GLU A 186 1.87 -8.22 -6.18
CA GLU A 186 0.65 -8.74 -6.79
C GLU A 186 0.09 -7.85 -7.91
N TYR A 187 0.38 -6.55 -7.87
CA TYR A 187 -0.07 -5.57 -8.87
C TYR A 187 0.91 -5.40 -10.04
N GLY A 188 1.92 -6.25 -10.16
CA GLY A 188 2.96 -6.16 -11.19
C GLY A 188 2.41 -6.07 -12.61
N GLN A 189 1.29 -6.75 -12.93
CA GLN A 189 0.65 -6.63 -14.24
C GLN A 189 0.24 -5.19 -14.55
N GLY A 190 -0.26 -4.47 -13.57
CA GLY A 190 -0.73 -3.10 -13.72
C GLY A 190 0.37 -2.05 -13.80
N TYR A 191 1.37 -2.23 -12.98
CA TYR A 191 2.42 -1.21 -12.87
C TYR A 191 3.53 -1.39 -13.90
N ILE A 192 3.82 -2.63 -14.29
CA ILE A 192 4.91 -2.96 -15.22
C ILE A 192 4.38 -3.28 -16.61
N GLY A 193 3.30 -4.09 -16.68
CA GLY A 193 2.72 -4.56 -17.94
C GLY A 193 3.60 -5.60 -18.65
N GLY A 194 3.25 -5.91 -19.92
CA GLY A 194 4.00 -6.84 -20.74
C GLY A 194 3.62 -8.31 -20.53
N GLU A 195 4.42 -9.21 -21.10
CA GLU A 195 4.18 -10.67 -21.05
C GLU A 195 4.70 -11.33 -19.76
N THR A 196 5.75 -10.77 -19.15
CA THR A 196 6.41 -11.28 -17.95
C THR A 196 6.52 -10.22 -16.84
N PRO A 197 5.37 -9.60 -16.42
CA PRO A 197 5.40 -8.39 -15.60
C PRO A 197 6.06 -8.57 -14.23
N TYR A 198 5.95 -9.74 -13.62
CA TYR A 198 6.53 -10.03 -12.31
C TYR A 198 8.04 -10.26 -12.37
N GLU A 199 8.50 -10.94 -13.42
CA GLU A 199 9.92 -11.08 -13.72
C GLU A 199 10.54 -9.72 -14.06
N ASP A 200 9.86 -8.94 -14.87
CA ASP A 200 10.34 -7.63 -15.29
C ASP A 200 10.36 -6.66 -14.11
N PHE A 201 9.40 -6.75 -13.19
CA PHE A 201 9.43 -6.00 -11.94
C PHE A 201 10.68 -6.33 -11.10
N LEU A 202 10.97 -7.62 -10.91
CA LEU A 202 12.18 -8.02 -10.18
C LEU A 202 13.46 -7.58 -10.88
N LYS A 203 13.54 -7.71 -12.21
CA LYS A 203 14.72 -7.30 -12.99
C LYS A 203 14.99 -5.79 -12.89
N ILE A 204 13.95 -4.98 -12.76
CA ILE A 204 14.07 -3.54 -12.54
C ILE A 204 14.60 -3.26 -11.11
N LEU A 205 14.19 -4.04 -10.11
CA LEU A 205 14.59 -3.85 -8.72
C LEU A 205 16.00 -4.33 -8.40
N LEU A 206 16.44 -5.44 -9.00
CA LEU A 206 17.72 -6.08 -8.67
C LEU A 206 18.95 -5.16 -8.81
N PRO A 207 19.05 -4.26 -9.82
CA PRO A 207 20.17 -3.32 -9.95
C PRO A 207 20.28 -2.30 -8.81
N HIS A 208 19.17 -2.07 -8.08
CA HIS A 208 19.14 -1.12 -6.96
C HIS A 208 19.62 -1.71 -5.64
N LEU A 209 19.84 -3.04 -5.57
CA LEU A 209 20.35 -3.68 -4.37
C LEU A 209 21.84 -3.42 -4.16
N ALA A 210 22.21 -3.07 -2.94
CA ALA A 210 23.57 -3.14 -2.47
C ALA A 210 24.09 -4.59 -2.51
N ARG A 211 25.40 -4.76 -2.48
CA ARG A 211 26.01 -6.09 -2.37
C ARG A 211 25.57 -6.76 -1.05
N GLY A 212 24.85 -7.88 -1.15
CA GLY A 212 24.27 -8.58 0.00
C GLY A 212 22.95 -7.99 0.50
N GLY A 213 22.40 -7.02 -0.23
CA GLY A 213 21.05 -6.49 0.02
C GLY A 213 19.95 -7.53 -0.20
N ARG A 214 18.76 -7.25 0.30
CA ARG A 214 17.62 -8.16 0.29
C ARG A 214 16.35 -7.49 -0.22
N ILE A 215 15.55 -8.23 -0.99
CA ILE A 215 14.18 -7.82 -1.33
C ILE A 215 13.22 -8.52 -0.36
N LEU A 216 12.34 -7.76 0.28
CA LEU A 216 11.29 -8.24 1.16
C LEU A 216 9.95 -8.11 0.43
N ILE A 217 9.31 -9.24 0.13
CA ILE A 217 8.02 -9.30 -0.56
C ILE A 217 7.00 -9.89 0.39
N ALA A 218 5.90 -9.18 0.64
CA ALA A 218 4.75 -9.71 1.37
C ALA A 218 3.48 -9.54 0.52
N ILE A 219 2.82 -10.65 0.24
CA ILE A 219 1.58 -10.75 -0.54
C ILE A 219 0.68 -11.84 0.03
N GLU A 220 -0.59 -11.85 -0.35
CA GLU A 220 -1.47 -12.98 -0.05
C GLU A 220 -1.00 -14.25 -0.76
N ASN A 221 -1.07 -15.36 -0.03
CA ASN A 221 -0.91 -16.67 -0.65
C ASN A 221 -2.25 -17.12 -1.23
N LYS A 222 -2.29 -17.42 -2.54
CA LYS A 222 -3.51 -17.91 -3.20
C LYS A 222 -4.10 -19.19 -2.57
N TYR A 223 -3.30 -19.93 -1.80
CA TYR A 223 -3.72 -21.08 -1.00
C TYR A 223 -3.84 -20.74 0.48
N GLY A 224 -4.08 -19.47 0.82
CA GLY A 224 -4.30 -19.04 2.20
C GLY A 224 -5.48 -19.78 2.84
N MET A 225 -5.34 -20.15 4.12
CA MET A 225 -6.37 -20.89 4.87
C MET A 225 -7.73 -20.18 4.85
N LYS A 226 -7.72 -18.85 4.86
CA LYS A 226 -8.96 -18.04 4.83
C LYS A 226 -9.84 -18.34 3.61
N TYR A 227 -9.27 -18.61 2.45
CA TYR A 227 -10.04 -18.92 1.24
C TYR A 227 -10.72 -20.29 1.33
N PHE A 228 -10.05 -21.28 1.94
CA PHE A 228 -10.67 -22.58 2.22
C PHE A 228 -11.70 -22.50 3.34
N ALA A 229 -11.60 -21.53 4.24
CA ALA A 229 -12.58 -21.26 5.28
C ALA A 229 -13.80 -20.44 4.78
N GLY A 230 -13.85 -20.07 3.48
CA GLY A 230 -14.98 -19.39 2.87
C GLY A 230 -14.85 -17.88 2.74
N CYS A 231 -13.62 -17.31 2.90
CA CYS A 231 -13.38 -15.93 2.54
C CYS A 231 -13.31 -15.76 1.01
N ARG A 232 -13.78 -14.62 0.55
CA ARG A 232 -13.61 -14.20 -0.84
C ARG A 232 -12.14 -13.83 -1.11
N GLU A 233 -11.73 -13.91 -2.37
CA GLU A 233 -10.42 -13.44 -2.78
C GLU A 233 -10.31 -11.92 -2.62
N ASP A 234 -9.19 -11.44 -2.09
CA ASP A 234 -9.02 -10.05 -1.60
C ASP A 234 -9.16 -8.99 -2.69
N HIS A 235 -8.80 -9.31 -3.94
CA HIS A 235 -8.72 -8.34 -5.02
C HIS A 235 -9.92 -8.40 -5.97
N GLN A 236 -10.47 -9.60 -6.21
CA GLN A 236 -11.59 -9.79 -7.12
C GLN A 236 -12.94 -9.93 -6.41
N GLY A 237 -12.90 -10.21 -5.11
CA GLY A 237 -14.13 -10.43 -4.34
C GLY A 237 -14.89 -11.71 -4.67
N GLU A 238 -14.32 -12.60 -5.50
CA GLU A 238 -14.92 -13.86 -5.89
C GLU A 238 -14.37 -15.03 -5.09
N TYR A 239 -15.19 -16.08 -4.89
CA TYR A 239 -14.74 -17.29 -4.21
C TYR A 239 -13.78 -18.08 -5.10
N PHE A 240 -12.67 -18.54 -4.53
CA PHE A 240 -11.68 -19.42 -5.15
C PHE A 240 -10.96 -18.89 -6.41
N SER A 241 -11.23 -17.66 -6.86
CA SER A 241 -10.65 -17.13 -8.10
C SER A 241 -9.12 -17.21 -8.15
N GLY A 242 -8.44 -16.92 -7.04
CA GLY A 242 -6.98 -17.08 -6.94
C GLY A 242 -6.53 -18.52 -7.07
N ILE A 243 -7.24 -19.47 -6.44
CA ILE A 243 -6.95 -20.93 -6.53
C ILE A 243 -7.13 -21.43 -7.95
N GLU A 244 -8.13 -20.92 -8.66
CA GLU A 244 -8.44 -21.26 -10.06
C GLU A 244 -7.59 -20.47 -11.07
N ASN A 245 -6.55 -19.76 -10.63
CA ASN A 245 -5.68 -18.92 -11.43
C ASN A 245 -6.42 -17.81 -12.21
N TYR A 246 -7.50 -17.28 -11.65
CA TYR A 246 -8.28 -16.18 -12.22
C TYR A 246 -8.87 -16.52 -13.61
N MET A 247 -9.23 -17.79 -13.85
CA MET A 247 -9.71 -18.27 -15.16
C MET A 247 -11.10 -17.76 -15.56
N ALA A 248 -11.91 -17.33 -14.59
CA ALA A 248 -13.27 -16.85 -14.82
C ALA A 248 -13.37 -15.42 -15.36
N ARG A 249 -12.24 -14.77 -15.63
CA ARG A 249 -12.23 -13.44 -16.24
C ARG A 249 -12.65 -13.53 -17.70
N ASP A 250 -13.67 -12.78 -18.07
CA ASP A 250 -13.98 -12.51 -19.46
C ASP A 250 -12.74 -11.91 -20.14
N LYS A 251 -12.39 -12.46 -21.29
CA LYS A 251 -11.16 -12.11 -22.03
C LYS A 251 -11.17 -10.68 -22.59
N ASP A 252 -12.26 -9.94 -22.44
CA ASP A 252 -12.48 -8.62 -23.04
C ASP A 252 -12.30 -7.45 -22.08
N GLU A 253 -12.05 -7.69 -20.79
CA GLU A 253 -11.67 -6.62 -19.88
C GLU A 253 -10.16 -6.62 -19.69
N ASP A 254 -9.49 -5.60 -20.21
CA ASP A 254 -8.13 -5.15 -19.85
C ASP A 254 -8.07 -4.73 -18.37
N VAL A 255 -8.63 -5.56 -17.50
CA VAL A 255 -8.58 -5.32 -16.06
C VAL A 255 -7.21 -5.74 -15.56
N CYS A 256 -6.41 -4.74 -15.35
CA CYS A 256 -5.16 -4.74 -14.66
C CYS A 256 -5.34 -5.25 -13.23
N GLY A 257 -5.57 -6.54 -13.05
CA GLY A 257 -5.89 -7.12 -11.78
C GLY A 257 -4.67 -7.63 -11.04
N ALA A 258 -4.67 -7.43 -9.74
CA ALA A 258 -3.74 -8.08 -8.84
C ALA A 258 -3.79 -9.61 -9.04
N ARG A 259 -2.64 -10.26 -8.89
CA ARG A 259 -2.51 -11.72 -8.97
C ARG A 259 -1.69 -12.23 -7.80
N THR A 260 -2.26 -13.13 -7.03
CA THR A 260 -1.58 -13.78 -5.93
C THR A 260 -0.93 -15.11 -6.37
N PHE A 261 0.04 -15.55 -5.61
CA PHE A 261 0.85 -16.73 -5.94
C PHE A 261 0.88 -17.72 -4.79
N GLY A 262 1.07 -18.99 -5.10
CA GLY A 262 1.58 -19.94 -4.13
C GLY A 262 3.11 -19.98 -4.21
N ARG A 263 3.75 -20.58 -3.20
CA ARG A 263 5.21 -20.70 -3.09
C ARG A 263 5.90 -21.14 -4.40
N ARG A 264 5.43 -22.22 -5.03
CA ARG A 264 6.02 -22.72 -6.29
C ARG A 264 5.96 -21.71 -7.43
N GLY A 265 4.91 -20.88 -7.46
CA GLY A 265 4.79 -19.81 -8.46
C GLY A 265 5.86 -18.76 -8.27
N LEU A 266 6.07 -18.30 -7.03
CA LEU A 266 7.13 -17.34 -6.68
C LEU A 266 8.52 -17.92 -6.92
N GLU A 267 8.80 -19.18 -6.51
CA GLU A 267 10.07 -19.86 -6.78
C GLU A 267 10.39 -19.89 -8.26
N GLY A 268 9.39 -20.16 -9.11
CA GLY A 268 9.56 -20.15 -10.57
C GLY A 268 9.89 -18.76 -11.13
N ILE A 269 9.24 -17.69 -10.62
CA ILE A 269 9.56 -16.31 -11.00
C ILE A 269 10.99 -15.97 -10.57
N PHE A 270 11.36 -16.25 -9.33
CA PHE A 270 12.70 -15.97 -8.79
C PHE A 270 13.80 -16.70 -9.58
N GLN A 271 13.58 -17.98 -9.91
CA GLN A 271 14.51 -18.75 -10.72
C GLN A 271 14.73 -18.13 -12.11
N ARG A 272 13.64 -17.68 -12.78
CA ARG A 272 13.76 -17.02 -14.10
C ARG A 272 14.46 -15.67 -14.03
N CYS A 273 14.46 -15.03 -12.87
CA CYS A 273 15.19 -13.77 -12.61
C CYS A 273 16.63 -13.99 -12.12
N GLY A 274 17.09 -15.25 -11.96
CA GLY A 274 18.43 -15.53 -11.48
C GLY A 274 18.63 -15.27 -9.99
N VAL A 275 17.56 -15.20 -9.20
CA VAL A 275 17.64 -15.06 -7.73
C VAL A 275 18.23 -16.36 -7.16
N ALA A 276 19.39 -16.24 -6.51
CA ALA A 276 20.16 -17.39 -6.04
C ALA A 276 19.59 -18.00 -4.76
N GLU A 277 18.95 -17.22 -3.92
CA GLU A 277 18.46 -17.63 -2.60
C GLU A 277 17.15 -16.93 -2.27
N ALA A 278 16.18 -17.68 -1.78
CA ALA A 278 14.90 -17.16 -1.31
C ALA A 278 14.46 -17.91 -0.05
N HIS A 279 14.06 -17.16 0.96
CA HIS A 279 13.52 -17.70 2.20
C HIS A 279 12.04 -17.37 2.29
N PHE A 280 11.21 -18.35 2.65
CA PHE A 280 9.78 -18.16 2.81
C PHE A 280 9.40 -18.10 4.28
N TYR A 281 8.59 -17.10 4.57
CA TYR A 281 7.98 -16.88 5.87
C TYR A 281 6.45 -16.92 5.70
N TYR A 282 5.76 -17.37 6.73
CA TYR A 282 4.32 -17.57 6.72
C TYR A 282 3.71 -16.78 7.87
N PRO A 283 3.34 -15.51 7.59
CA PRO A 283 2.69 -14.65 8.58
C PRO A 283 1.27 -15.15 8.86
N TYR A 284 0.88 -15.16 10.12
CA TYR A 284 -0.41 -15.63 10.57
C TYR A 284 -1.07 -14.59 11.49
N PRO A 285 -2.36 -14.27 11.30
CA PRO A 285 -3.35 -14.81 10.34
C PRO A 285 -3.04 -14.49 8.87
N ASP A 286 -2.52 -13.32 8.57
CA ASP A 286 -1.96 -12.94 7.27
C ASP A 286 -0.88 -11.84 7.46
N TYR A 287 -0.30 -11.33 6.36
CA TYR A 287 0.75 -10.32 6.46
C TYR A 287 0.25 -8.94 6.90
N LYS A 288 -1.06 -8.65 6.76
CA LYS A 288 -1.64 -7.35 7.08
C LYS A 288 -1.67 -7.10 8.60
N PHE A 289 -2.04 -8.13 9.38
CA PHE A 289 -2.15 -8.06 10.84
C PHE A 289 -1.47 -9.26 11.50
N MET A 290 -0.21 -9.45 11.15
CA MET A 290 0.59 -10.58 11.62
C MET A 290 0.76 -10.55 13.15
N THR A 291 0.45 -11.66 13.81
CA THR A 291 0.70 -11.89 15.22
C THR A 291 1.70 -13.02 15.47
N THR A 292 1.85 -13.90 14.49
CA THR A 292 2.78 -15.04 14.54
C THR A 292 3.45 -15.20 13.17
N LEU A 293 4.73 -15.56 13.17
CA LEU A 293 5.51 -15.78 11.97
C LEU A 293 6.13 -17.18 12.01
N TYR A 294 5.79 -17.99 11.03
CA TYR A 294 6.46 -19.26 10.76
C TYR A 294 7.47 -19.12 9.61
N SER A 295 8.38 -20.06 9.48
CA SER A 295 9.38 -20.07 8.40
C SER A 295 9.57 -21.49 7.86
N ASP A 296 10.30 -21.63 6.76
CA ASP A 296 10.65 -22.94 6.20
C ASP A 296 11.41 -23.86 7.19
N THR A 297 12.11 -23.25 8.14
CA THR A 297 12.88 -23.98 9.16
C THR A 297 12.07 -24.25 10.43
N TYR A 298 10.92 -23.59 10.57
CA TYR A 298 10.04 -23.79 11.72
C TYR A 298 8.58 -23.67 11.28
N LEU A 299 7.99 -24.81 10.93
CA LEU A 299 6.57 -24.93 10.59
C LEU A 299 5.79 -25.43 11.81
N PRO A 300 4.51 -25.05 11.96
CA PRO A 300 3.70 -25.48 13.10
C PRO A 300 3.48 -26.99 13.08
N GLY A 301 3.69 -27.62 14.22
CA GLY A 301 3.34 -29.02 14.43
C GLY A 301 1.84 -29.23 14.63
N LYS A 302 1.45 -30.51 14.74
CA LYS A 302 0.04 -30.88 15.01
C LYS A 302 -0.42 -30.25 16.33
N GLY A 303 -1.46 -29.42 16.26
CA GLY A 303 -2.07 -28.75 17.42
C GLY A 303 -1.47 -27.38 17.78
N GLU A 304 -0.35 -26.97 17.22
CA GLU A 304 0.28 -25.67 17.51
C GLU A 304 -0.57 -24.49 17.01
N LEU A 305 -1.20 -24.63 15.84
CA LEU A 305 -2.09 -23.59 15.31
C LEU A 305 -3.32 -23.32 16.21
N PHE A 306 -3.83 -24.34 16.89
CA PHE A 306 -4.97 -24.17 17.80
C PHE A 306 -4.69 -23.21 18.97
N ASN A 307 -3.46 -23.14 19.42
CA ASN A 307 -3.08 -22.22 20.49
C ASN A 307 -3.11 -20.76 20.04
N ASN A 308 -3.01 -20.51 18.74
CA ASN A 308 -3.01 -19.19 18.12
C ASN A 308 -4.41 -18.77 17.64
N LEU A 309 -5.39 -19.67 17.59
CA LEU A 309 -6.75 -19.34 17.20
C LEU A 309 -7.44 -18.30 18.10
N ARG A 310 -6.96 -18.16 19.36
CA ARG A 310 -7.43 -17.09 20.25
C ARG A 310 -7.12 -15.67 19.73
N ASN A 311 -6.18 -15.57 18.83
CA ASN A 311 -5.78 -14.29 18.24
C ASN A 311 -6.67 -13.90 17.04
N PHE A 312 -7.65 -14.74 16.70
CA PHE A 312 -8.63 -14.48 15.65
C PHE A 312 -9.97 -13.97 16.13
N ASP A 313 -10.19 -13.95 17.44
CA ASP A 313 -11.31 -13.23 18.02
C ASP A 313 -11.02 -11.74 17.88
N SER A 314 -11.25 -11.25 16.69
CA SER A 314 -11.18 -9.84 16.32
C SER A 314 -12.57 -9.23 16.23
N ASP A 315 -13.52 -9.76 16.95
CA ASP A 315 -14.82 -9.11 17.08
C ASP A 315 -14.82 -8.01 18.11
#